data_acbbe20cf449dbc30b4c19a7032de644
#
_entry.id   acbbe20cf449dbc30b4c19a7032de644
#
_cell.length_a   1.000
_cell.length_b   1.000
_cell.length_c   1.000
_cell.angle_alpha   90.00
_cell.angle_beta   90.00
_cell.angle_gamma   90.00
#
_symmetry.space_group_name_H-M   'P 1'
#
loop_
_entity.id
_entity.type
_entity.pdbx_description
1 polymer ?
#
loop_
_entity_poly.entity_id
_entity_poly.type
_entity_poly.pdbx_seq_one_letter_code
_entity_poly.pdbx_strand_id
1 'polypeptide(L)'
;MIRKAGPFRLFMGVLVAILAASIVITSTMGAIGVSLQDAYAVLMHHLFGMPLPDALAAGGPVEKVVWSLRFPRIILGVVAGAGLALAGVVMQASVQNTLAEPYILGISSGASCGATCAIMLGAGAVNIVGLSSVPLYSFIGSTIATIGVLLLASTGGHMTSSKLVLSGMILNALFTALSNFIITIAANAEGMMDLKFWTMGSLARASWGNVGISVVVVLLVSVFFLTQFRSLNVLLMGDEAATTLGLNTNLCRWAYLTISALMVGTLVSSVGTIGFVGLIIPHIARSFVGSDHRRLVPTALVLGAIFILWADACARTILGNAEVPIGILTAVVGAPFFVYIMVARNYSFRDGE
;
A
#
# COMPACT_ATOMS: atom_id res chain seq x y z
N MET A 1 -17.55 19.99 0.90
CA MET A 1 -17.63 18.73 1.66
C MET A 1 -18.94 18.02 1.40
N ILE A 2 -18.88 16.76 0.97
CA ILE A 2 -20.06 15.94 0.66
C ILE A 2 -20.59 15.32 1.97
N ARG A 3 -21.45 16.03 2.68
CA ARG A 3 -21.96 15.59 4.00
C ARG A 3 -23.34 14.88 3.96
N LYS A 4 -24.10 14.99 2.87
CA LYS A 4 -25.40 14.31 2.73
C LYS A 4 -25.26 12.92 2.09
N ALA A 5 -26.13 11.97 2.41
CA ALA A 5 -26.02 10.59 1.93
C ALA A 5 -26.24 10.45 0.41
N GLY A 6 -27.16 11.19 -0.18
CA GLY A 6 -27.42 11.14 -1.63
C GLY A 6 -26.21 11.58 -2.47
N PRO A 7 -25.66 12.78 -2.26
CA PRO A 7 -24.45 13.22 -2.95
C PRO A 7 -23.23 12.31 -2.73
N PHE A 8 -23.12 11.68 -1.56
CA PHE A 8 -22.04 10.73 -1.30
C PHE A 8 -22.16 9.45 -2.16
N ARG A 9 -23.37 8.89 -2.30
CA ARG A 9 -23.58 7.72 -3.16
C ARG A 9 -23.26 8.01 -4.62
N LEU A 10 -23.69 9.18 -5.12
CA LEU A 10 -23.36 9.62 -6.46
C LEU A 10 -21.84 9.81 -6.64
N PHE A 11 -21.19 10.46 -5.70
CA PHE A 11 -19.74 10.64 -5.71
C PHE A 11 -18.98 9.31 -5.74
N MET A 12 -19.38 8.35 -4.90
CA MET A 12 -18.78 7.01 -4.90
C MET A 12 -19.04 6.28 -6.22
N GLY A 13 -20.25 6.40 -6.79
CA GLY A 13 -20.54 5.83 -8.11
C GLY A 13 -19.63 6.38 -9.20
N VAL A 14 -19.40 7.70 -9.20
CA VAL A 14 -18.46 8.35 -10.13
C VAL A 14 -17.03 7.86 -9.91
N LEU A 15 -16.54 7.75 -8.66
CA LEU A 15 -15.20 7.25 -8.38
C LEU A 15 -15.03 5.79 -8.83
N VAL A 16 -16.02 4.94 -8.60
CA VAL A 16 -15.98 3.54 -9.05
C VAL A 16 -15.98 3.47 -10.59
N ALA A 17 -16.76 4.32 -11.26
CA ALA A 17 -16.75 4.42 -12.73
C ALA A 17 -15.39 4.88 -13.26
N ILE A 18 -14.75 5.88 -12.59
CA ILE A 18 -13.39 6.31 -12.91
C ILE A 18 -12.39 5.16 -12.71
N LEU A 19 -12.48 4.39 -11.61
CA LEU A 19 -11.64 3.23 -11.38
C LEU A 19 -11.80 2.18 -12.48
N ALA A 20 -13.04 1.85 -12.85
CA ALA A 20 -13.30 0.90 -13.93
C ALA A 20 -12.75 1.38 -15.28
N ALA A 21 -12.96 2.64 -15.62
CA ALA A 21 -12.36 3.24 -16.82
C ALA A 21 -10.82 3.24 -16.75
N SER A 22 -10.23 3.55 -15.58
CA SER A 22 -8.79 3.52 -15.39
C SER A 22 -8.20 2.12 -15.60
N ILE A 23 -8.87 1.06 -15.14
CA ILE A 23 -8.46 -0.33 -15.37
C ILE A 23 -8.36 -0.63 -16.87
N VAL A 24 -9.38 -0.25 -17.64
CA VAL A 24 -9.41 -0.48 -19.08
C VAL A 24 -8.32 0.36 -19.79
N ILE A 25 -8.21 1.65 -19.46
CA ILE A 25 -7.23 2.55 -20.09
C ILE A 25 -5.81 2.10 -19.77
N THR A 26 -5.50 1.81 -18.50
CA THR A 26 -4.13 1.41 -18.12
C THR A 26 -3.73 0.03 -18.66
N SER A 27 -4.71 -0.81 -19.03
CA SER A 27 -4.43 -2.07 -19.73
C SER A 27 -3.90 -1.89 -21.16
N THR A 28 -4.16 -0.75 -21.79
CA THR A 28 -3.62 -0.42 -23.12
C THR A 28 -2.21 0.15 -23.05
N MET A 29 -1.82 0.76 -21.93
CA MET A 29 -0.54 1.47 -21.76
C MET A 29 0.62 0.51 -21.51
N GLY A 30 1.76 0.75 -22.15
CA GLY A 30 3.01 -0.04 -21.98
C GLY A 30 3.82 -0.08 -23.29
N ALA A 31 4.99 -0.73 -23.25
CA ALA A 31 5.93 -0.80 -24.37
C ALA A 31 5.34 -1.43 -25.65
N ILE A 32 4.40 -2.36 -25.51
CA ILE A 32 3.68 -2.96 -26.63
C ILE A 32 2.34 -2.24 -26.77
N GLY A 33 2.09 -1.57 -27.89
CA GLY A 33 0.82 -0.92 -28.18
C GLY A 33 -0.31 -1.96 -28.29
N VAL A 34 -1.36 -1.78 -27.49
CA VAL A 34 -2.60 -2.57 -27.57
C VAL A 34 -3.75 -1.59 -27.73
N SER A 35 -4.63 -1.82 -28.71
CA SER A 35 -5.77 -0.95 -28.89
C SER A 35 -6.76 -1.07 -27.72
N LEU A 36 -7.53 0.00 -27.48
CA LEU A 36 -8.56 0.00 -26.43
C LEU A 36 -9.61 -1.08 -26.67
N GLN A 37 -9.96 -1.30 -27.95
CA GLN A 37 -10.93 -2.32 -28.35
C GLN A 37 -10.42 -3.74 -28.06
N ASP A 38 -9.15 -4.02 -28.39
CA ASP A 38 -8.54 -5.33 -28.14
C ASP A 38 -8.40 -5.61 -26.64
N ALA A 39 -7.93 -4.62 -25.87
CA ALA A 39 -7.81 -4.76 -24.44
C ALA A 39 -9.17 -5.01 -23.77
N TYR A 40 -10.20 -4.27 -24.19
CA TYR A 40 -11.55 -4.46 -23.70
C TYR A 40 -12.10 -5.84 -24.07
N ALA A 41 -11.92 -6.28 -25.33
CA ALA A 41 -12.38 -7.58 -25.82
C ALA A 41 -11.73 -8.74 -25.04
N VAL A 42 -10.42 -8.69 -24.79
CA VAL A 42 -9.70 -9.70 -24.01
C VAL A 42 -10.22 -9.73 -22.56
N LEU A 43 -10.43 -8.57 -21.93
CA LEU A 43 -10.95 -8.51 -20.57
C LEU A 43 -12.38 -9.08 -20.50
N MET A 44 -13.25 -8.72 -21.45
CA MET A 44 -14.63 -9.24 -21.51
C MET A 44 -14.67 -10.75 -21.80
N HIS A 45 -13.74 -11.25 -22.62
CA HIS A 45 -13.62 -12.68 -22.87
C HIS A 45 -13.31 -13.46 -21.58
N HIS A 46 -12.25 -13.05 -20.86
CA HIS A 46 -11.81 -13.78 -19.68
C HIS A 46 -12.71 -13.58 -18.45
N LEU A 47 -13.34 -12.42 -18.29
CA LEU A 47 -14.18 -12.12 -17.12
C LEU A 47 -15.63 -12.59 -17.29
N PHE A 48 -16.18 -12.52 -18.51
CA PHE A 48 -17.59 -12.77 -18.79
C PHE A 48 -17.85 -13.84 -19.84
N GLY A 49 -16.81 -14.49 -20.40
CA GLY A 49 -16.94 -15.54 -21.40
C GLY A 49 -17.41 -15.04 -22.78
N MET A 50 -17.28 -13.73 -23.07
CA MET A 50 -17.64 -13.19 -24.38
C MET A 50 -16.72 -13.74 -25.49
N PRO A 51 -17.22 -13.95 -26.73
CA PRO A 51 -16.36 -14.40 -27.81
C PRO A 51 -15.28 -13.38 -28.14
N LEU A 52 -14.05 -13.88 -28.39
CA LEU A 52 -12.99 -13.02 -28.92
C LEU A 52 -13.29 -12.64 -30.37
N PRO A 53 -13.02 -11.40 -30.80
CA PRO A 53 -13.06 -11.02 -32.21
C PRO A 53 -12.13 -11.91 -33.05
N ASP A 54 -12.55 -12.22 -34.30
CA ASP A 54 -11.79 -13.06 -35.22
C ASP A 54 -10.36 -12.55 -35.51
N ALA A 55 -10.16 -11.24 -35.37
CA ALA A 55 -8.83 -10.59 -35.51
C ALA A 55 -7.88 -10.90 -34.35
N LEU A 56 -8.38 -11.37 -33.20
CA LEU A 56 -7.61 -11.73 -32.01
C LEU A 56 -7.56 -13.26 -31.92
N ALA A 57 -6.44 -13.85 -32.35
CA ALA A 57 -6.25 -15.29 -32.22
C ALA A 57 -6.25 -15.68 -30.73
N ALA A 58 -7.02 -16.70 -30.35
CA ALA A 58 -6.97 -17.30 -29.01
C ALA A 58 -5.56 -17.80 -28.70
N GLY A 59 -4.98 -17.40 -27.56
CA GLY A 59 -3.58 -17.64 -27.21
C GLY A 59 -2.58 -16.75 -27.94
N GLY A 60 -3.05 -15.73 -28.69
CA GLY A 60 -2.21 -14.80 -29.43
C GLY A 60 -1.41 -13.83 -28.54
N PRO A 61 -0.46 -13.07 -29.14
CA PRO A 61 0.42 -12.16 -28.40
C PRO A 61 -0.35 -11.10 -27.61
N VAL A 62 -1.40 -10.51 -28.16
CA VAL A 62 -2.21 -9.46 -27.52
C VAL A 62 -2.93 -10.00 -26.29
N GLU A 63 -3.54 -11.16 -26.41
CA GLU A 63 -4.24 -11.81 -25.29
C GLU A 63 -3.26 -12.13 -24.15
N LYS A 64 -2.09 -12.71 -24.47
CA LYS A 64 -1.06 -13.00 -23.48
C LYS A 64 -0.54 -11.74 -22.78
N VAL A 65 -0.32 -10.67 -23.52
CA VAL A 65 0.14 -9.38 -22.96
C VAL A 65 -0.91 -8.81 -22.03
N VAL A 66 -2.18 -8.77 -22.43
CA VAL A 66 -3.25 -8.17 -21.64
C VAL A 66 -3.57 -9.04 -20.42
N TRP A 67 -3.85 -10.33 -20.62
CA TRP A 67 -4.34 -11.21 -19.57
C TRP A 67 -3.25 -11.73 -18.63
N SER A 68 -2.09 -12.15 -19.18
CA SER A 68 -1.06 -12.81 -18.37
C SER A 68 -0.03 -11.85 -17.77
N LEU A 69 0.20 -10.68 -18.39
CA LEU A 69 1.18 -9.71 -17.89
C LEU A 69 0.54 -8.46 -17.29
N ARG A 70 -0.39 -7.80 -18.02
CA ARG A 70 -0.92 -6.51 -17.58
C ARG A 70 -2.02 -6.64 -16.54
N PHE A 71 -2.94 -7.58 -16.70
CA PHE A 71 -4.09 -7.67 -15.81
C PHE A 71 -3.74 -8.08 -14.37
N PRO A 72 -2.84 -9.05 -14.09
CA PRO A 72 -2.35 -9.30 -12.75
C PRO A 72 -1.66 -8.07 -12.13
N ARG A 73 -0.90 -7.32 -12.93
CA ARG A 73 -0.23 -6.08 -12.51
C ARG A 73 -1.24 -4.98 -12.13
N ILE A 74 -2.29 -4.82 -12.91
CA ILE A 74 -3.40 -3.90 -12.64
C ILE A 74 -4.10 -4.29 -11.34
N ILE A 75 -4.44 -5.57 -11.15
CA ILE A 75 -5.08 -6.04 -9.92
C ILE A 75 -4.17 -5.77 -8.71
N LEU A 76 -2.89 -6.10 -8.82
CA LEU A 76 -1.92 -5.84 -7.74
C LEU A 76 -1.81 -4.34 -7.45
N GLY A 77 -1.83 -3.49 -8.47
CA GLY A 77 -1.84 -2.03 -8.31
C GLY A 77 -3.08 -1.51 -7.60
N VAL A 78 -4.28 -1.98 -7.99
CA VAL A 78 -5.55 -1.66 -7.32
C VAL A 78 -5.50 -2.04 -5.84
N VAL A 79 -5.07 -3.26 -5.57
CA VAL A 79 -5.02 -3.82 -4.22
C VAL A 79 -3.95 -3.13 -3.36
N ALA A 80 -2.77 -2.87 -3.93
CA ALA A 80 -1.70 -2.16 -3.23
C ALA A 80 -2.11 -0.71 -2.89
N GLY A 81 -2.71 0.00 -3.85
CA GLY A 81 -3.19 1.35 -3.63
C GLY A 81 -4.29 1.44 -2.58
N ALA A 82 -5.28 0.57 -2.69
CA ALA A 82 -6.38 0.47 -1.72
C ALA A 82 -5.86 0.13 -0.31
N GLY A 83 -5.02 -0.90 -0.19
CA GLY A 83 -4.50 -1.36 1.09
C GLY A 83 -3.59 -0.33 1.77
N LEU A 84 -2.66 0.30 1.03
CA LEU A 84 -1.79 1.34 1.58
C LEU A 84 -2.58 2.57 2.03
N ALA A 85 -3.58 3.00 1.25
CA ALA A 85 -4.47 4.10 1.62
C ALA A 85 -5.30 3.77 2.88
N LEU A 86 -5.85 2.57 2.96
CA LEU A 86 -6.57 2.08 4.14
C LEU A 86 -5.68 2.05 5.38
N ALA A 87 -4.48 1.47 5.27
CA ALA A 87 -3.52 1.44 6.36
C ALA A 87 -3.18 2.86 6.84
N GLY A 88 -3.05 3.81 5.92
CA GLY A 88 -2.88 5.23 6.26
C GLY A 88 -4.05 5.80 7.06
N VAL A 89 -5.30 5.55 6.64
CA VAL A 89 -6.49 5.99 7.40
C VAL A 89 -6.49 5.43 8.81
N VAL A 90 -6.24 4.13 8.95
CA VAL A 90 -6.24 3.44 10.25
C VAL A 90 -5.09 3.93 11.13
N MET A 91 -3.90 4.07 10.57
CA MET A 91 -2.72 4.58 11.27
C MET A 91 -2.96 5.99 11.83
N GLN A 92 -3.46 6.90 10.99
CA GLN A 92 -3.74 8.27 11.38
C GLN A 92 -4.80 8.38 12.47
N ALA A 93 -5.82 7.51 12.44
CA ALA A 93 -6.82 7.44 13.51
C ALA A 93 -6.24 6.86 14.81
N SER A 94 -5.46 5.79 14.71
CA SER A 94 -4.89 5.07 15.87
C SER A 94 -3.82 5.90 16.58
N VAL A 95 -3.00 6.62 15.83
CA VAL A 95 -1.91 7.48 16.36
C VAL A 95 -2.40 8.90 16.67
N GLN A 96 -3.63 9.25 16.27
CA GLN A 96 -4.20 10.59 16.41
C GLN A 96 -3.34 11.69 15.76
N ASN A 97 -2.67 11.31 14.67
CA ASN A 97 -1.82 12.20 13.91
C ASN A 97 -2.09 12.04 12.42
N THR A 98 -2.56 13.10 11.78
CA THR A 98 -2.89 13.11 10.35
C THR A 98 -1.67 12.97 9.44
N LEU A 99 -0.46 13.09 10.00
CA LEU A 99 0.82 12.92 9.31
C LEU A 99 1.44 11.53 9.51
N ALA A 100 0.75 10.65 10.25
CA ALA A 100 1.24 9.30 10.48
C ALA A 100 1.13 8.46 9.20
N GLU A 101 2.20 7.76 8.86
CA GLU A 101 2.30 6.81 7.75
C GLU A 101 2.51 5.40 8.28
N PRO A 102 1.97 4.34 7.63
CA PRO A 102 2.12 2.97 8.09
C PRO A 102 3.58 2.52 8.30
N TYR A 103 4.53 3.09 7.57
CA TYR A 103 5.95 2.76 7.68
C TYR A 103 6.61 3.21 8.99
N ILE A 104 5.96 4.08 9.77
CA ILE A 104 6.40 4.43 11.13
C ILE A 104 6.51 3.18 12.03
N LEU A 105 5.72 2.13 11.76
CA LEU A 105 5.79 0.85 12.48
C LEU A 105 7.01 -0.03 12.11
N GLY A 106 8.00 0.50 11.42
CA GLY A 106 9.19 -0.25 11.02
C GLY A 106 8.94 -1.30 9.94
N ILE A 107 7.74 -1.32 9.34
CA ILE A 107 7.33 -2.33 8.34
C ILE A 107 8.31 -2.32 7.15
N SER A 108 8.66 -1.13 6.65
CA SER A 108 9.54 -1.00 5.50
C SER A 108 10.97 -1.46 5.79
N SER A 109 11.55 -1.06 6.93
CA SER A 109 12.92 -1.44 7.31
C SER A 109 13.03 -2.92 7.64
N GLY A 110 12.03 -3.49 8.34
CA GLY A 110 11.94 -4.91 8.59
C GLY A 110 11.80 -5.73 7.31
N ALA A 111 10.92 -5.30 6.40
CA ALA A 111 10.76 -5.94 5.09
C ALA A 111 12.05 -5.87 4.25
N SER A 112 12.73 -4.71 4.24
CA SER A 112 14.01 -4.55 3.57
C SER A 112 15.09 -5.45 4.16
N CYS A 113 15.15 -5.59 5.47
CA CYS A 113 16.08 -6.50 6.15
C CYS A 113 15.82 -7.96 5.76
N GLY A 114 14.55 -8.37 5.75
CA GLY A 114 14.15 -9.70 5.27
C GLY A 114 14.52 -9.93 3.81
N ALA A 115 14.24 -8.97 2.92
CA ALA A 115 14.66 -9.03 1.52
C ALA A 115 16.19 -9.11 1.38
N THR A 116 16.92 -8.34 2.18
CA THR A 116 18.39 -8.37 2.21
C THR A 116 18.91 -9.76 2.59
N CYS A 117 18.33 -10.39 3.62
CA CYS A 117 18.67 -11.77 3.98
C CYS A 117 18.43 -12.73 2.81
N ALA A 118 17.27 -12.63 2.16
CA ALA A 118 16.91 -13.53 1.06
C ALA A 118 17.81 -13.36 -0.17
N ILE A 119 18.09 -12.12 -0.56
CA ILE A 119 18.82 -11.81 -1.81
C ILE A 119 20.33 -11.97 -1.60
N MET A 120 20.87 -11.39 -0.51
CA MET A 120 22.32 -11.31 -0.30
C MET A 120 22.93 -12.62 0.21
N LEU A 121 22.22 -13.36 1.07
CA LEU A 121 22.72 -14.62 1.65
C LEU A 121 22.32 -15.86 0.82
N GLY A 122 21.67 -15.68 -0.34
CA GLY A 122 21.24 -16.78 -1.17
C GLY A 122 20.12 -17.64 -0.56
N ALA A 123 19.52 -17.19 0.55
CA ALA A 123 18.32 -17.82 1.11
C ALA A 123 17.15 -17.82 0.12
N GLY A 124 17.32 -17.07 -0.98
CA GLY A 124 16.44 -16.96 -2.13
C GLY A 124 16.23 -18.27 -2.90
N ALA A 125 17.14 -19.22 -2.79
CA ALA A 125 17.06 -20.51 -3.45
C ALA A 125 16.11 -21.52 -2.76
N VAL A 126 15.66 -21.23 -1.54
CA VAL A 126 14.81 -22.15 -0.77
C VAL A 126 13.33 -21.82 -1.04
N ASN A 127 12.72 -22.56 -1.96
CA ASN A 127 11.26 -22.54 -2.16
C ASN A 127 10.58 -23.27 -1.00
N ILE A 128 10.03 -22.53 -0.05
CA ILE A 128 9.20 -23.09 1.00
C ILE A 128 7.73 -22.97 0.54
N VAL A 129 7.07 -24.10 0.33
CA VAL A 129 5.62 -24.18 -0.02
C VAL A 129 5.25 -23.41 -1.31
N GLY A 130 6.13 -23.38 -2.33
CA GLY A 130 5.82 -22.71 -3.62
C GLY A 130 5.83 -21.17 -3.58
N LEU A 131 6.22 -20.56 -2.45
CA LEU A 131 6.43 -19.13 -2.32
C LEU A 131 7.90 -18.79 -2.63
N SER A 132 8.12 -17.79 -3.48
CA SER A 132 9.47 -17.26 -3.65
C SER A 132 9.95 -16.70 -2.31
N SER A 133 11.22 -16.95 -1.99
CA SER A 133 11.77 -16.66 -0.66
C SER A 133 11.81 -15.17 -0.32
N VAL A 134 12.05 -14.26 -1.28
CA VAL A 134 12.13 -12.82 -1.02
C VAL A 134 10.83 -12.28 -0.40
N PRO A 135 9.61 -12.52 -0.94
CA PRO A 135 8.36 -12.14 -0.30
C PRO A 135 8.19 -12.73 1.10
N LEU A 136 8.53 -14.00 1.30
CA LEU A 136 8.37 -14.65 2.61
C LEU A 136 9.28 -14.01 3.68
N TYR A 137 10.56 -13.85 3.39
CA TYR A 137 11.50 -13.22 4.33
C TYR A 137 11.17 -11.76 4.59
N SER A 138 10.72 -11.03 3.56
CA SER A 138 10.28 -9.63 3.72
C SER A 138 9.04 -9.53 4.61
N PHE A 139 8.08 -10.43 4.44
CA PHE A 139 6.88 -10.50 5.30
C PHE A 139 7.26 -10.83 6.75
N ILE A 140 8.14 -11.80 6.97
CA ILE A 140 8.62 -12.16 8.31
C ILE A 140 9.34 -10.97 8.93
N GLY A 141 10.26 -10.33 8.21
CA GLY A 141 11.01 -9.17 8.69
C GLY A 141 10.11 -8.00 9.07
N SER A 142 9.11 -7.68 8.25
CA SER A 142 8.12 -6.63 8.54
C SER A 142 7.27 -6.96 9.77
N THR A 143 6.90 -8.24 9.94
CA THR A 143 6.12 -8.70 11.09
C THR A 143 6.92 -8.60 12.38
N ILE A 144 8.18 -9.05 12.38
CA ILE A 144 9.09 -8.95 13.54
C ILE A 144 9.30 -7.48 13.92
N ALA A 145 9.55 -6.60 12.94
CA ALA A 145 9.73 -5.17 13.18
C ALA A 145 8.47 -4.56 13.82
N THR A 146 7.31 -4.85 13.28
CA THR A 146 6.03 -4.34 13.81
C THR A 146 5.78 -4.82 15.24
N ILE A 147 5.94 -6.11 15.52
CA ILE A 147 5.79 -6.65 16.87
C ILE A 147 6.77 -5.97 17.81
N GLY A 148 8.03 -5.78 17.40
CA GLY A 148 9.03 -5.06 18.17
C GLY A 148 8.62 -3.62 18.50
N VAL A 149 8.10 -2.87 17.50
CA VAL A 149 7.60 -1.50 17.72
C VAL A 149 6.43 -1.49 18.71
N LEU A 150 5.46 -2.38 18.53
CA LEU A 150 4.29 -2.42 19.40
C LEU A 150 4.65 -2.82 20.83
N LEU A 151 5.55 -3.77 21.02
CA LEU A 151 6.05 -4.16 22.35
C LEU A 151 6.77 -3.00 23.03
N LEU A 152 7.71 -2.33 22.34
CA LEU A 152 8.41 -1.17 22.88
C LEU A 152 7.47 -0.02 23.20
N ALA A 153 6.52 0.30 22.32
CA ALA A 153 5.54 1.37 22.53
C ALA A 153 4.58 1.08 23.67
N SER A 154 4.36 -0.19 24.03
CA SER A 154 3.50 -0.61 25.14
C SER A 154 4.19 -0.59 26.50
N THR A 155 5.50 -0.37 26.55
CA THR A 155 6.27 -0.34 27.79
C THR A 155 5.75 0.78 28.71
N GLY A 156 5.46 0.46 29.96
CA GLY A 156 4.88 1.41 30.92
C GLY A 156 3.35 1.56 30.83
N GLY A 157 2.64 0.61 30.22
CA GLY A 157 1.18 0.44 30.34
C GLY A 157 0.31 1.14 29.30
N HIS A 158 0.67 2.32 28.82
CA HIS A 158 -0.12 3.07 27.83
C HIS A 158 0.67 3.36 26.55
N MET A 159 0.09 2.98 25.41
CA MET A 159 0.65 3.24 24.09
C MET A 159 0.28 4.67 23.65
N THR A 160 1.26 5.56 23.59
CA THR A 160 1.10 6.93 23.11
C THR A 160 1.67 7.10 21.69
N SER A 161 1.21 8.14 20.98
CA SER A 161 1.73 8.48 19.65
C SER A 161 3.25 8.68 19.65
N SER A 162 3.78 9.39 20.66
CA SER A 162 5.23 9.64 20.79
C SER A 162 6.02 8.36 21.00
N LYS A 163 5.52 7.42 21.83
CA LYS A 163 6.16 6.10 22.03
C LYS A 163 6.17 5.28 20.74
N LEU A 164 5.06 5.29 19.98
CA LEU A 164 5.00 4.59 18.69
C LEU A 164 6.01 5.12 17.70
N VAL A 165 6.09 6.45 17.55
CA VAL A 165 7.06 7.09 16.64
C VAL A 165 8.50 6.82 17.08
N LEU A 166 8.81 6.98 18.37
CA LEU A 166 10.16 6.73 18.90
C LEU A 166 10.56 5.25 18.74
N SER A 167 9.68 4.32 19.09
CA SER A 167 9.91 2.89 18.91
C SER A 167 10.15 2.54 17.45
N GLY A 168 9.37 3.14 16.54
CA GLY A 168 9.54 2.97 15.10
C GLY A 168 10.89 3.47 14.60
N MET A 169 11.34 4.64 15.06
CA MET A 169 12.68 5.17 14.71
C MET A 169 13.80 4.25 15.21
N ILE A 170 13.71 3.75 16.44
CA ILE A 170 14.71 2.83 17.02
C ILE A 170 14.80 1.54 16.20
N LEU A 171 13.65 0.91 15.92
CA LEU A 171 13.61 -0.35 15.16
C LEU A 171 14.03 -0.11 13.69
N ASN A 172 13.67 1.01 13.10
CA ASN A 172 14.14 1.38 11.75
C ASN A 172 15.67 1.49 11.69
N ALA A 173 16.30 2.17 12.67
CA ALA A 173 17.75 2.26 12.77
C ALA A 173 18.40 0.88 12.94
N LEU A 174 17.83 0.03 13.81
CA LEU A 174 18.33 -1.33 14.05
C LEU A 174 18.26 -2.19 12.79
N PHE A 175 17.09 -2.27 12.12
CA PHE A 175 16.93 -3.10 10.91
C PHE A 175 17.75 -2.56 9.73
N THR A 176 17.93 -1.24 9.63
CA THR A 176 18.84 -0.64 8.65
C THR A 176 20.30 -1.02 8.91
N ALA A 177 20.75 -0.96 10.16
CA ALA A 177 22.09 -1.39 10.55
C ALA A 177 22.33 -2.89 10.26
N LEU A 178 21.34 -3.75 10.58
CA LEU A 178 21.40 -5.18 10.26
C LEU A 178 21.47 -5.42 8.75
N SER A 179 20.66 -4.72 7.96
CA SER A 179 20.71 -4.81 6.50
C SER A 179 22.08 -4.42 5.95
N ASN A 180 22.64 -3.30 6.41
CA ASN A 180 23.95 -2.84 5.98
C ASN A 180 25.06 -3.81 6.40
N PHE A 181 24.97 -4.41 7.57
CA PHE A 181 25.90 -5.45 8.01
C PHE A 181 25.87 -6.67 7.08
N ILE A 182 24.67 -7.17 6.75
CA ILE A 182 24.50 -8.30 5.83
C ILE A 182 25.08 -7.96 4.44
N ILE A 183 24.78 -6.78 3.91
CA ILE A 183 25.30 -6.32 2.61
C ILE A 183 26.84 -6.32 2.62
N THR A 184 27.45 -5.84 3.71
CA THR A 184 28.90 -5.74 3.83
C THR A 184 29.56 -7.11 3.86
N ILE A 185 29.02 -8.08 4.60
CA ILE A 185 29.63 -9.42 4.70
C ILE A 185 29.37 -10.29 3.48
N ALA A 186 28.22 -10.12 2.81
CA ALA A 186 27.86 -10.94 1.65
C ALA A 186 28.66 -10.58 0.39
N ALA A 187 29.13 -9.33 0.27
CA ALA A 187 29.96 -8.81 -0.83
C ALA A 187 29.47 -9.20 -2.24
N ASN A 188 28.14 -9.32 -2.43
CA ASN A 188 27.49 -9.75 -3.66
C ASN A 188 26.99 -8.52 -4.46
N ALA A 189 27.72 -8.15 -5.52
CA ALA A 189 27.39 -6.97 -6.33
C ALA A 189 26.08 -7.15 -7.13
N GLU A 190 25.77 -8.35 -7.62
CA GLU A 190 24.55 -8.64 -8.35
C GLU A 190 23.32 -8.57 -7.41
N GLY A 191 23.43 -9.21 -6.24
CA GLY A 191 22.40 -9.12 -5.20
C GLY A 191 22.14 -7.69 -4.71
N MET A 192 23.17 -6.84 -4.69
CA MET A 192 23.00 -5.42 -4.33
C MET A 192 22.15 -4.67 -5.37
N MET A 193 22.31 -4.97 -6.66
CA MET A 193 21.50 -4.37 -7.70
C MET A 193 20.03 -4.81 -7.58
N ASP A 194 19.79 -6.12 -7.38
CA ASP A 194 18.44 -6.66 -7.17
C ASP A 194 17.77 -6.07 -5.94
N LEU A 195 18.49 -5.94 -4.83
CA LEU A 195 17.99 -5.33 -3.61
C LEU A 195 17.62 -3.85 -3.83
N LYS A 196 18.45 -3.12 -4.57
CA LYS A 196 18.17 -1.72 -4.92
C LYS A 196 16.87 -1.59 -5.69
N PHE A 197 16.65 -2.41 -6.73
CA PHE A 197 15.39 -2.42 -7.48
C PHE A 197 14.21 -2.85 -6.61
N TRP A 198 14.38 -3.83 -5.72
CA TRP A 198 13.33 -4.27 -4.83
C TRP A 198 12.91 -3.15 -3.86
N THR A 199 13.87 -2.44 -3.26
CA THR A 199 13.59 -1.34 -2.32
C THR A 199 12.93 -0.12 -2.96
N MET A 200 13.07 0.07 -4.26
CA MET A 200 12.41 1.16 -4.99
C MET A 200 10.92 0.89 -5.28
N GLY A 201 10.46 -0.34 -5.07
CA GLY A 201 9.08 -0.75 -5.33
C GLY A 201 8.75 -0.90 -6.82
N SER A 202 8.11 -2.02 -7.17
CA SER A 202 7.72 -2.31 -8.54
C SER A 202 6.54 -3.28 -8.60
N LEU A 203 5.63 -3.07 -9.54
CA LEU A 203 4.54 -4.00 -9.87
C LEU A 203 4.92 -4.98 -10.99
N ALA A 204 6.14 -4.89 -11.54
CA ALA A 204 6.57 -5.69 -12.68
C ALA A 204 6.60 -7.21 -12.42
N ARG A 205 6.72 -7.63 -11.15
CA ARG A 205 6.73 -9.05 -10.75
C ARG A 205 5.33 -9.64 -10.53
N ALA A 206 4.27 -8.88 -10.81
CA ALA A 206 2.91 -9.34 -10.66
C ALA A 206 2.62 -10.50 -11.62
N SER A 207 2.02 -11.55 -11.09
CA SER A 207 1.59 -12.73 -11.85
C SER A 207 0.34 -13.34 -11.19
N TRP A 208 -0.41 -14.15 -11.92
CA TRP A 208 -1.56 -14.86 -11.35
C TRP A 208 -1.19 -15.75 -10.16
N GLY A 209 0.06 -16.23 -10.08
CA GLY A 209 0.54 -17.06 -8.97
C GLY A 209 0.77 -16.30 -7.66
N ASN A 210 1.02 -14.97 -7.70
CA ASN A 210 1.37 -14.21 -6.49
C ASN A 210 0.35 -13.12 -6.09
N VAL A 211 -0.52 -12.72 -7.00
CA VAL A 211 -1.52 -11.67 -6.75
C VAL A 211 -2.61 -12.11 -5.78
N GLY A 212 -2.96 -13.40 -5.77
CA GLY A 212 -4.11 -13.93 -5.02
C GLY A 212 -4.02 -13.66 -3.52
N ILE A 213 -2.86 -13.83 -2.90
CA ILE A 213 -2.66 -13.60 -1.46
C ILE A 213 -2.91 -12.14 -1.11
N SER A 214 -2.34 -11.20 -1.87
CA SER A 214 -2.54 -9.77 -1.66
C SER A 214 -4.01 -9.36 -1.80
N VAL A 215 -4.72 -9.91 -2.80
CA VAL A 215 -6.17 -9.67 -3.00
C VAL A 215 -6.96 -10.13 -1.79
N VAL A 216 -6.75 -11.37 -1.33
CA VAL A 216 -7.50 -11.94 -0.21
C VAL A 216 -7.25 -11.16 1.07
N VAL A 217 -5.99 -10.87 1.39
CA VAL A 217 -5.63 -10.14 2.62
C VAL A 217 -6.22 -8.73 2.60
N VAL A 218 -6.06 -7.97 1.52
CA VAL A 218 -6.59 -6.60 1.45
C VAL A 218 -8.11 -6.59 1.46
N LEU A 219 -8.77 -7.54 0.79
CA LEU A 219 -10.22 -7.64 0.82
C LEU A 219 -10.73 -7.90 2.25
N LEU A 220 -10.18 -8.91 2.94
CA LEU A 220 -10.59 -9.26 4.29
C LEU A 220 -10.38 -8.10 5.27
N VAL A 221 -9.21 -7.45 5.20
CA VAL A 221 -8.87 -6.31 6.06
C VAL A 221 -9.74 -5.09 5.72
N SER A 222 -10.05 -4.86 4.43
CA SER A 222 -10.95 -3.78 4.02
C SER A 222 -12.37 -4.00 4.54
N VAL A 223 -12.90 -5.21 4.42
CA VAL A 223 -14.22 -5.57 4.97
C VAL A 223 -14.24 -5.37 6.49
N PHE A 224 -13.19 -5.82 7.20
CA PHE A 224 -13.07 -5.61 8.64
C PHE A 224 -13.13 -4.11 8.98
N PHE A 225 -12.28 -3.26 8.38
CA PHE A 225 -12.25 -1.83 8.72
C PHE A 225 -13.49 -1.04 8.26
N LEU A 226 -14.17 -1.49 7.22
CA LEU A 226 -15.49 -0.93 6.86
C LEU A 226 -16.53 -1.13 7.98
N THR A 227 -16.41 -2.16 8.82
CA THR A 227 -17.29 -2.35 9.98
C THR A 227 -16.83 -1.55 11.21
N GLN A 228 -15.55 -1.17 11.29
CA GLN A 228 -14.94 -0.52 12.45
C GLN A 228 -15.02 1.01 12.43
N PHE A 229 -15.79 1.61 11.53
CA PHE A 229 -15.85 3.07 11.35
C PHE A 229 -16.23 3.83 12.64
N ARG A 230 -17.06 3.23 13.52
CA ARG A 230 -17.46 3.83 14.79
C ARG A 230 -16.28 3.95 15.75
N SER A 231 -15.56 2.85 15.95
CA SER A 231 -14.37 2.80 16.81
C SER A 231 -13.26 3.71 16.30
N LEU A 232 -13.05 3.78 14.98
CA LEU A 232 -12.10 4.70 14.35
C LEU A 232 -12.50 6.17 14.57
N ASN A 233 -13.80 6.50 14.51
CA ASN A 233 -14.29 7.85 14.80
C ASN A 233 -14.10 8.20 16.28
N VAL A 234 -14.32 7.26 17.18
CA VAL A 234 -14.14 7.45 18.63
C VAL A 234 -12.66 7.67 18.98
N LEU A 235 -11.74 6.90 18.36
CA LEU A 235 -10.29 7.07 18.55
C LEU A 235 -9.80 8.49 18.18
N LEU A 236 -10.42 9.14 17.19
CA LEU A 236 -10.08 10.52 16.82
C LEU A 236 -10.44 11.56 17.87
N MET A 237 -11.34 11.24 18.83
CA MET A 237 -11.79 12.18 19.86
C MET A 237 -10.78 12.30 21.03
N GLY A 238 -9.73 11.49 21.02
CA GLY A 238 -8.75 11.43 22.10
C GLY A 238 -8.99 10.29 23.07
N ASP A 239 -7.96 9.92 23.83
CA ASP A 239 -7.98 8.74 24.69
C ASP A 239 -8.98 8.87 25.85
N GLU A 240 -9.06 10.04 26.46
CA GLU A 240 -9.99 10.31 27.58
C GLU A 240 -11.45 10.17 27.12
N ALA A 241 -11.80 10.82 26.01
CA ALA A 241 -13.14 10.73 25.45
C ALA A 241 -13.47 9.29 24.98
N ALA A 242 -12.52 8.62 24.34
CA ALA A 242 -12.71 7.24 23.88
C ALA A 242 -12.94 6.27 25.05
N THR A 243 -12.17 6.40 26.13
CA THR A 243 -12.32 5.56 27.32
C THR A 243 -13.64 5.83 28.03
N THR A 244 -14.05 7.11 28.13
CA THR A 244 -15.35 7.48 28.71
C THR A 244 -16.53 6.88 27.92
N LEU A 245 -16.38 6.77 26.61
CA LEU A 245 -17.35 6.09 25.71
C LEU A 245 -17.26 4.56 25.76
N GLY A 246 -16.42 3.99 26.63
CA GLY A 246 -16.31 2.54 26.85
C GLY A 246 -15.37 1.82 25.86
N LEU A 247 -14.57 2.55 25.06
CA LEU A 247 -13.61 1.94 24.16
C LEU A 247 -12.30 1.61 24.89
N ASN A 248 -11.87 0.34 24.83
CA ASN A 248 -10.53 -0.02 25.25
C ASN A 248 -9.51 0.43 24.19
N THR A 249 -8.96 1.64 24.37
CA THR A 249 -8.06 2.28 23.37
C THR A 249 -6.80 1.47 23.12
N ASN A 250 -6.20 0.87 24.15
CA ASN A 250 -5.01 0.03 24.01
C ASN A 250 -5.28 -1.22 23.16
N LEU A 251 -6.35 -1.95 23.46
CA LEU A 251 -6.73 -3.16 22.72
C LEU A 251 -7.05 -2.81 21.25
N CYS A 252 -7.82 -1.74 21.02
CA CYS A 252 -8.14 -1.28 19.67
C CYS A 252 -6.88 -0.89 18.88
N ARG A 253 -5.97 -0.15 19.48
CA ARG A 253 -4.70 0.21 18.84
C ARG A 253 -3.87 -1.02 18.50
N TRP A 254 -3.67 -1.92 19.45
CA TRP A 254 -2.98 -3.17 19.21
C TRP A 254 -3.57 -3.93 18.03
N ALA A 255 -4.88 -4.18 18.05
CA ALA A 255 -5.56 -4.92 16.99
C ALA A 255 -5.46 -4.21 15.64
N TYR A 256 -5.77 -2.91 15.59
CA TYR A 256 -5.81 -2.16 14.34
C TYR A 256 -4.43 -1.99 13.72
N LEU A 257 -3.43 -1.68 14.53
CA LEU A 257 -2.05 -1.54 14.05
C LEU A 257 -1.47 -2.88 13.60
N THR A 258 -1.74 -3.97 14.32
CA THR A 258 -1.30 -5.32 13.93
C THR A 258 -1.96 -5.77 12.62
N ILE A 259 -3.29 -5.65 12.50
CA ILE A 259 -4.02 -6.04 11.28
C ILE A 259 -3.55 -5.21 10.07
N SER A 260 -3.39 -3.89 10.26
CA SER A 260 -2.88 -3.01 9.22
C SER A 260 -1.45 -3.35 8.83
N ALA A 261 -0.60 -3.66 9.79
CA ALA A 261 0.80 -4.00 9.54
C ALA A 261 0.95 -5.34 8.81
N LEU A 262 0.15 -6.35 9.14
CA LEU A 262 0.13 -7.62 8.40
C LEU A 262 -0.31 -7.41 6.96
N MET A 263 -1.32 -6.57 6.72
CA MET A 263 -1.74 -6.20 5.36
C MET A 263 -0.63 -5.48 4.61
N VAL A 264 -0.03 -4.44 5.21
CA VAL A 264 1.06 -3.69 4.57
C VAL A 264 2.29 -4.55 4.36
N GLY A 265 2.64 -5.42 5.33
CA GLY A 265 3.73 -6.40 5.19
C GLY A 265 3.53 -7.35 4.01
N THR A 266 2.30 -7.84 3.82
CA THR A 266 1.92 -8.65 2.64
C THR A 266 2.08 -7.85 1.34
N LEU A 267 1.65 -6.59 1.32
CA LEU A 267 1.80 -5.74 0.14
C LEU A 267 3.27 -5.45 -0.16
N VAL A 268 4.04 -5.00 0.83
CA VAL A 268 5.47 -4.68 0.68
C VAL A 268 6.26 -5.91 0.24
N SER A 269 5.95 -7.09 0.75
CA SER A 269 6.58 -8.33 0.31
C SER A 269 6.38 -8.62 -1.19
N SER A 270 5.24 -8.20 -1.73
CA SER A 270 4.86 -8.42 -3.15
C SER A 270 5.35 -7.32 -4.09
N VAL A 271 5.31 -6.05 -3.66
CA VAL A 271 5.56 -4.89 -4.52
C VAL A 271 6.78 -4.06 -4.12
N GLY A 272 7.48 -4.42 -3.04
CA GLY A 272 8.52 -3.58 -2.46
C GLY A 272 7.94 -2.37 -1.72
N THR A 273 8.79 -1.37 -1.42
CA THR A 273 8.37 -0.21 -0.64
C THR A 273 7.77 0.89 -1.54
N ILE A 274 6.51 1.28 -1.26
CA ILE A 274 5.81 2.36 -1.96
C ILE A 274 5.34 3.38 -0.94
N GLY A 275 6.08 4.48 -0.78
CA GLY A 275 5.79 5.53 0.19
C GLY A 275 4.72 6.53 -0.25
N PHE A 276 4.33 7.41 0.68
CA PHE A 276 3.43 8.54 0.51
C PHE A 276 1.94 8.21 0.25
N VAL A 277 1.59 7.02 -0.21
CA VAL A 277 0.19 6.65 -0.51
C VAL A 277 -0.66 6.72 0.75
N GLY A 278 -0.20 6.09 1.84
CA GLY A 278 -0.87 6.11 3.14
C GLY A 278 -0.93 7.48 3.82
N LEU A 279 -0.10 8.41 3.38
CA LEU A 279 -0.08 9.78 3.87
C LEU A 279 -1.03 10.69 3.07
N ILE A 280 -0.92 10.66 1.75
CA ILE A 280 -1.57 11.59 0.82
C ILE A 280 -3.03 11.25 0.61
N ILE A 281 -3.33 9.98 0.32
CA ILE A 281 -4.67 9.57 -0.08
C ILE A 281 -5.72 9.81 1.02
N PRO A 282 -5.48 9.48 2.30
CA PRO A 282 -6.41 9.84 3.38
C PRO A 282 -6.63 11.36 3.48
N HIS A 283 -5.60 12.15 3.23
CA HIS A 283 -5.69 13.60 3.26
C HIS A 283 -6.57 14.15 2.13
N ILE A 284 -6.35 13.68 0.90
CA ILE A 284 -7.20 14.01 -0.26
C ILE A 284 -8.64 13.55 -0.01
N ALA A 285 -8.84 12.33 0.46
CA ALA A 285 -10.17 11.80 0.74
C ALA A 285 -10.93 12.66 1.77
N ARG A 286 -10.24 13.10 2.85
CA ARG A 286 -10.84 14.00 3.86
C ARG A 286 -11.28 15.33 3.28
N SER A 287 -10.59 15.89 2.31
CA SER A 287 -10.99 17.15 1.67
C SER A 287 -12.35 17.04 0.97
N PHE A 288 -12.69 15.85 0.43
CA PHE A 288 -13.97 15.61 -0.24
C PHE A 288 -15.09 15.23 0.75
N VAL A 289 -14.83 14.27 1.65
CA VAL A 289 -15.90 13.63 2.44
C VAL A 289 -15.84 13.92 3.94
N GLY A 290 -14.82 14.64 4.42
CA GLY A 290 -14.59 14.93 5.84
C GLY A 290 -13.91 13.77 6.57
N SER A 291 -13.88 13.87 7.92
CA SER A 291 -13.16 12.93 8.78
C SER A 291 -13.99 11.74 9.25
N ASP A 292 -15.27 11.66 8.90
CA ASP A 292 -16.12 10.51 9.27
C ASP A 292 -15.65 9.24 8.53
N HIS A 293 -15.15 8.25 9.27
CA HIS A 293 -14.59 7.01 8.72
C HIS A 293 -15.62 6.17 7.95
N ARG A 294 -16.92 6.34 8.20
CA ARG A 294 -17.97 5.70 7.40
C ARG A 294 -17.89 6.06 5.91
N ARG A 295 -17.36 7.27 5.61
CA ARG A 295 -17.19 7.77 4.25
C ARG A 295 -15.73 7.81 3.85
N LEU A 296 -14.86 8.10 4.79
CA LEU A 296 -13.42 8.23 4.54
C LEU A 296 -12.81 6.90 4.09
N VAL A 297 -13.12 5.79 4.77
CA VAL A 297 -12.55 4.47 4.43
C VAL A 297 -12.86 4.05 3.01
N PRO A 298 -14.15 3.98 2.56
CA PRO A 298 -14.42 3.57 1.19
C PRO A 298 -13.88 4.55 0.14
N THR A 299 -13.85 5.84 0.44
CA THR A 299 -13.27 6.85 -0.47
C THR A 299 -11.76 6.67 -0.61
N ALA A 300 -11.05 6.44 0.50
CA ALA A 300 -9.60 6.23 0.49
C ALA A 300 -9.22 4.95 -0.27
N LEU A 301 -9.98 3.87 -0.12
CA LEU A 301 -9.77 2.61 -0.87
C LEU A 301 -9.78 2.85 -2.38
N VAL A 302 -10.82 3.53 -2.88
CA VAL A 302 -10.98 3.75 -4.33
C VAL A 302 -9.95 4.76 -4.85
N LEU A 303 -9.73 5.86 -4.14
CA LEU A 303 -8.72 6.86 -4.54
C LEU A 303 -7.30 6.29 -4.53
N GLY A 304 -6.96 5.46 -3.53
CA GLY A 304 -5.66 4.79 -3.47
C GLY A 304 -5.46 3.84 -4.65
N ALA A 305 -6.48 3.06 -4.99
CA ALA A 305 -6.46 2.19 -6.16
C ALA A 305 -6.22 2.99 -7.46
N ILE A 306 -6.97 4.07 -7.70
CA ILE A 306 -6.80 4.93 -8.87
C ILE A 306 -5.39 5.52 -8.90
N PHE A 307 -4.90 6.04 -7.77
CA PHE A 307 -3.58 6.67 -7.68
C PHE A 307 -2.46 5.72 -8.08
N ILE A 308 -2.42 4.50 -7.53
CA ILE A 308 -1.39 3.52 -7.85
C ILE A 308 -1.50 3.02 -9.29
N LEU A 309 -2.72 2.83 -9.82
CA LEU A 309 -2.90 2.46 -11.22
C LEU A 309 -2.27 3.47 -12.18
N TRP A 310 -2.53 4.76 -11.96
CA TRP A 310 -1.96 5.80 -12.82
C TRP A 310 -0.47 6.00 -12.57
N ALA A 311 0.00 5.89 -11.34
CA ALA A 311 1.44 5.93 -11.06
C ALA A 311 2.17 4.79 -11.78
N ASP A 312 1.62 3.56 -11.79
CA ASP A 312 2.19 2.43 -12.51
C ASP A 312 2.13 2.60 -14.03
N ALA A 313 1.02 3.13 -14.56
CA ALA A 313 0.89 3.43 -15.98
C ALA A 313 1.93 4.47 -16.44
N CYS A 314 2.13 5.52 -15.66
CA CYS A 314 3.19 6.50 -15.89
C CYS A 314 4.59 5.88 -15.80
N ALA A 315 4.82 5.02 -14.79
CA ALA A 315 6.10 4.32 -14.59
C ALA A 315 6.54 3.51 -15.81
N ARG A 316 5.56 2.91 -16.50
CA ARG A 316 5.79 2.09 -17.71
C ARG A 316 5.94 2.88 -19.01
N THR A 317 5.57 4.16 -19.02
CA THR A 317 5.47 4.93 -20.27
C THR A 317 6.43 6.10 -20.35
N ILE A 318 6.92 6.64 -19.23
CA ILE A 318 7.76 7.85 -19.19
C ILE A 318 9.07 7.69 -19.95
N LEU A 319 9.77 6.56 -19.79
CA LEU A 319 11.09 6.34 -20.42
C LEU A 319 11.03 5.49 -21.69
N GLY A 320 9.85 5.07 -22.13
CA GLY A 320 9.66 4.27 -23.36
C GLY A 320 10.27 2.87 -23.30
N ASN A 321 11.58 2.77 -23.16
CA ASN A 321 12.32 1.49 -23.20
C ASN A 321 12.73 0.95 -21.81
N ALA A 322 12.48 1.67 -20.75
CA ALA A 322 12.81 1.26 -19.37
C ALA A 322 11.65 1.60 -18.43
N GLU A 323 11.41 0.73 -17.46
CA GLU A 323 10.42 1.01 -16.43
C GLU A 323 11.05 1.79 -15.26
N VAL A 324 10.37 2.86 -14.85
CA VAL A 324 10.74 3.60 -13.64
C VAL A 324 10.14 2.87 -12.43
N PRO A 325 10.89 2.61 -11.35
CA PRO A 325 10.29 2.11 -10.13
C PRO A 325 9.17 3.01 -9.62
N ILE A 326 8.02 2.43 -9.27
CA ILE A 326 6.81 3.18 -8.91
C ILE A 326 7.01 4.02 -7.64
N GLY A 327 7.85 3.57 -6.70
CA GLY A 327 8.17 4.31 -5.48
C GLY A 327 8.84 5.66 -5.76
N ILE A 328 9.60 5.79 -6.85
CA ILE A 328 10.17 7.08 -7.27
C ILE A 328 9.04 8.04 -7.66
N LEU A 329 8.08 7.59 -8.45
CA LEU A 329 6.96 8.45 -8.90
C LEU A 329 6.08 8.87 -7.74
N THR A 330 5.75 7.93 -6.84
CA THR A 330 4.95 8.27 -5.66
C THR A 330 5.67 9.24 -4.73
N ALA A 331 7.00 9.15 -4.62
CA ALA A 331 7.80 10.08 -3.83
C ALA A 331 7.93 11.47 -4.49
N VAL A 332 8.16 11.52 -5.81
CA VAL A 332 8.26 12.79 -6.56
C VAL A 332 6.94 13.56 -6.55
N VAL A 333 5.80 12.88 -6.59
CA VAL A 333 4.48 13.52 -6.44
C VAL A 333 4.17 13.80 -4.96
N GLY A 334 4.53 12.88 -4.09
CA GLY A 334 4.15 12.90 -2.69
C GLY A 334 4.87 13.94 -1.87
N ALA A 335 6.18 14.06 -2.02
CA ALA A 335 6.95 14.98 -1.20
C ALA A 335 6.58 16.47 -1.44
N PRO A 336 6.46 16.97 -2.70
CA PRO A 336 6.00 18.34 -2.94
C PRO A 336 4.58 18.59 -2.45
N PHE A 337 3.67 17.61 -2.64
CA PHE A 337 2.30 17.72 -2.13
C PHE A 337 2.27 17.86 -0.61
N PHE A 338 3.11 17.09 0.09
CA PHE A 338 3.23 17.16 1.54
C PHE A 338 3.80 18.50 2.02
N VAL A 339 4.84 19.02 1.37
CA VAL A 339 5.40 20.35 1.63
C VAL A 339 4.32 21.42 1.45
N TYR A 340 3.55 21.34 0.36
CA TYR A 340 2.44 22.25 0.12
C TYR A 340 1.40 22.24 1.25
N ILE A 341 0.99 21.06 1.73
CA ILE A 341 0.05 20.95 2.86
C ILE A 341 0.62 21.57 4.13
N MET A 342 1.90 21.28 4.42
CA MET A 342 2.57 21.78 5.61
C MET A 342 2.62 23.32 5.62
N VAL A 343 2.96 23.93 4.50
CA VAL A 343 3.04 25.39 4.35
C VAL A 343 1.66 26.03 4.31
N ALA A 344 0.72 25.48 3.51
CA ALA A 344 -0.59 26.09 3.30
C ALA A 344 -1.51 26.06 4.53
N ARG A 345 -1.29 25.12 5.46
CA ARG A 345 -2.10 25.00 6.68
C ARG A 345 -1.49 25.64 7.91
N ASN A 346 -0.37 26.40 7.79
CA ASN A 346 0.32 26.95 8.95
C ASN A 346 0.33 25.90 10.10
N TYR A 347 0.93 24.73 9.85
CA TYR A 347 1.14 23.77 10.91
C TYR A 347 2.12 24.43 11.89
N SER A 348 1.57 25.27 12.76
CA SER A 348 2.26 25.70 13.96
C SER A 348 2.55 24.41 14.72
N PHE A 349 3.80 24.06 14.84
CA PHE A 349 4.28 23.31 15.98
C PHE A 349 3.98 24.20 17.20
N ARG A 350 2.75 24.20 17.65
CA ARG A 350 2.42 24.73 18.97
C ARG A 350 2.93 23.66 19.91
N ASP A 351 4.16 23.85 20.32
CA ASP A 351 4.69 23.25 21.52
C ASP A 351 3.66 23.49 22.61
N GLY A 352 3.15 22.40 23.18
CA GLY A 352 2.24 22.50 24.29
C GLY A 352 2.97 23.17 25.46
N GLU A 353 2.48 24.34 25.85
CA GLU A 353 2.56 24.82 27.22
C GLU A 353 1.48 24.13 28.06
#